data_c8ac9139d8221546a5f3cd0a3e2b5be5
#
_entry.id   c8ac9139d8221546a5f3cd0a3e2b5be5
#
_cell.length_a   1.000
_cell.length_b   1.000
_cell.length_c   1.000
_cell.angle_alpha   90.00
_cell.angle_beta   90.00
_cell.angle_gamma   90.00
#
_symmetry.space_group_name_H-M   'P 1'
#
loop_
_entity.id
_entity.type
_entity.pdbx_description
1 polymer ?
#
loop_
_entity_poly.entity_id
_entity_poly.type
_entity_poly.pdbx_seq_one_letter_code
_entity_poly.pdbx_strand_id
1 'polypeptide(L)'
;MLTNEQVLAAQKANLETLFGLTNKAFEGVEKLVELNLQVAKASMNEAAENAKAALSAKDAQELLALQAGLLQPAAEKAAAYSRHLYDIATSTNADLTKMVEAQTAEAQAKFMGSVDAAMRNAPAGTENAVALVKSAVAAANNAFEGVQKATKQAASVAESSFQAMAASAEKATTTRTRRAA
;
A
#
# COMPACT_ATOMS: atom_id res chain seq x y z
N MET A 1 -30.93 -24.08 5.86
CA MET A 1 -29.66 -24.82 5.80
C MET A 1 -28.94 -24.41 4.52
N LEU A 2 -27.64 -24.15 4.58
CA LEU A 2 -26.84 -23.89 3.38
C LEU A 2 -26.81 -25.15 2.51
N THR A 3 -27.03 -25.00 1.21
CA THR A 3 -26.93 -26.12 0.28
C THR A 3 -25.45 -26.46 0.02
N ASN A 4 -25.18 -27.69 -0.38
CA ASN A 4 -23.81 -28.10 -0.77
C ASN A 4 -23.23 -27.20 -1.86
N GLU A 5 -24.04 -26.73 -2.80
CA GLU A 5 -23.63 -25.79 -3.84
C GLU A 5 -23.21 -24.44 -3.28
N GLN A 6 -23.91 -23.91 -2.27
CA GLN A 6 -23.58 -22.65 -1.61
C GLN A 6 -22.25 -22.76 -0.85
N VAL A 7 -22.00 -23.90 -0.20
CA VAL A 7 -20.73 -24.16 0.49
C VAL A 7 -19.56 -24.24 -0.50
N LEU A 8 -19.74 -24.97 -1.60
CA LEU A 8 -18.73 -25.08 -2.65
C LEU A 8 -18.43 -23.74 -3.32
N ALA A 9 -19.47 -22.93 -3.60
CA ALA A 9 -19.30 -21.60 -4.16
C ALA A 9 -18.54 -20.65 -3.21
N ALA A 10 -18.83 -20.72 -1.90
CA ALA A 10 -18.11 -19.96 -0.89
C ALA A 10 -16.64 -20.37 -0.79
N GLN A 11 -16.34 -21.66 -0.82
CA GLN A 11 -14.95 -22.17 -0.81
C GLN A 11 -14.20 -21.72 -2.05
N LYS A 12 -14.83 -21.80 -3.24
CA LYS A 12 -14.22 -21.33 -4.50
C LYS A 12 -13.89 -19.84 -4.44
N ALA A 13 -14.84 -19.01 -3.98
CA ALA A 13 -14.61 -17.57 -3.81
C ALA A 13 -13.48 -17.26 -2.83
N ASN A 14 -13.38 -18.01 -1.72
CA ASN A 14 -12.29 -17.85 -0.77
C ASN A 14 -10.91 -18.20 -1.38
N LEU A 15 -10.84 -19.28 -2.17
CA LEU A 15 -9.62 -19.66 -2.88
C LEU A 15 -9.24 -18.61 -3.92
N GLU A 16 -10.17 -18.14 -4.73
CA GLU A 16 -9.95 -17.07 -5.72
C GLU A 16 -9.40 -15.80 -5.06
N THR A 17 -9.95 -15.43 -3.91
CA THR A 17 -9.44 -14.28 -3.14
C THR A 17 -8.04 -14.52 -2.61
N LEU A 18 -7.77 -15.70 -2.05
CA LEU A 18 -6.45 -16.03 -1.54
C LEU A 18 -5.40 -15.99 -2.65
N PHE A 19 -5.69 -16.55 -3.81
CA PHE A 19 -4.82 -16.46 -4.98
C PHE A 19 -4.66 -15.02 -5.48
N GLY A 20 -5.73 -14.25 -5.50
CA GLY A 20 -5.69 -12.83 -5.86
C GLY A 20 -4.80 -12.01 -4.91
N LEU A 21 -4.95 -12.18 -3.59
CA LEU A 21 -4.09 -11.54 -2.59
C LEU A 21 -2.62 -11.95 -2.74
N THR A 22 -2.37 -13.25 -2.98
CA THR A 22 -1.02 -13.77 -3.20
C THR A 22 -0.40 -13.14 -4.45
N ASN A 23 -1.13 -13.07 -5.56
CA ASN A 23 -0.66 -12.45 -6.79
C ASN A 23 -0.34 -10.96 -6.59
N LYS A 24 -1.18 -10.22 -5.87
CA LYS A 24 -0.92 -8.82 -5.55
C LYS A 24 0.31 -8.62 -4.66
N ALA A 25 0.53 -9.52 -3.71
CA ALA A 25 1.76 -9.50 -2.92
C ALA A 25 3.00 -9.76 -3.79
N PHE A 26 2.93 -10.72 -4.73
CA PHE A 26 4.01 -10.98 -5.69
C PHE A 26 4.28 -9.78 -6.62
N GLU A 27 3.25 -9.10 -7.15
CA GLU A 27 3.43 -7.86 -7.92
C GLU A 27 4.20 -6.79 -7.13
N GLY A 28 3.95 -6.68 -5.82
CA GLY A 28 4.71 -5.80 -4.92
C GLY A 28 6.19 -6.21 -4.83
N VAL A 29 6.46 -7.51 -4.69
CA VAL A 29 7.83 -8.05 -4.67
C VAL A 29 8.53 -7.84 -6.02
N GLU A 30 7.86 -8.06 -7.14
CA GLU A 30 8.40 -7.80 -8.49
C GLU A 30 8.84 -6.35 -8.64
N LYS A 31 8.01 -5.39 -8.23
CA LYS A 31 8.36 -3.95 -8.24
C LYS A 31 9.59 -3.64 -7.39
N LEU A 32 9.73 -4.30 -6.22
CA LEU A 32 10.91 -4.14 -5.36
C LEU A 32 12.18 -4.71 -6.03
N VAL A 33 12.07 -5.86 -6.66
CA VAL A 33 13.20 -6.48 -7.39
C VAL A 33 13.61 -5.60 -8.57
N GLU A 34 12.64 -5.08 -9.33
CA GLU A 34 12.89 -4.17 -10.45
C GLU A 34 13.59 -2.88 -9.99
N LEU A 35 13.10 -2.25 -8.91
CA LEU A 35 13.73 -1.08 -8.31
C LEU A 35 15.19 -1.38 -7.91
N ASN A 36 15.43 -2.48 -7.21
CA ASN A 36 16.78 -2.87 -6.78
C ASN A 36 17.71 -3.14 -7.97
N LEU A 37 17.21 -3.79 -9.02
CA LEU A 37 17.98 -4.05 -10.23
C LEU A 37 18.33 -2.75 -10.96
N GLN A 38 17.39 -1.81 -11.02
CA GLN A 38 17.60 -0.49 -11.63
C GLN A 38 18.65 0.31 -10.86
N VAL A 39 18.56 0.33 -9.53
CA VAL A 39 19.53 0.98 -8.65
C VAL A 39 20.92 0.33 -8.79
N ALA A 40 21.00 -1.00 -8.81
CA ALA A 40 22.25 -1.70 -8.98
C ALA A 40 22.93 -1.36 -10.33
N LYS A 41 22.17 -1.37 -11.43
CA LYS A 41 22.68 -0.97 -12.76
C LYS A 41 23.17 0.48 -12.78
N ALA A 42 22.41 1.41 -12.20
CA ALA A 42 22.79 2.82 -12.10
C ALA A 42 24.07 2.98 -11.28
N SER A 43 24.18 2.31 -10.13
CA SER A 43 25.35 2.36 -9.26
C SER A 43 26.60 1.78 -9.93
N MET A 44 26.47 0.71 -10.72
CA MET A 44 27.59 0.15 -11.49
C MET A 44 28.10 1.13 -12.56
N ASN A 45 27.19 1.76 -13.31
CA ASN A 45 27.56 2.74 -14.32
C ASN A 45 28.27 3.95 -13.70
N GLU A 46 27.75 4.46 -12.59
CA GLU A 46 28.39 5.56 -11.85
C GLU A 46 29.76 5.19 -11.28
N ALA A 47 29.88 4.00 -10.72
CA ALA A 47 31.16 3.53 -10.22
C ALA A 47 32.19 3.48 -11.35
N ALA A 48 31.79 3.06 -12.56
CA ALA A 48 32.65 3.05 -13.72
C ALA A 48 33.03 4.48 -14.18
N GLU A 49 32.07 5.41 -14.17
CA GLU A 49 32.34 6.84 -14.53
C GLU A 49 33.22 7.52 -13.49
N ASN A 50 32.95 7.30 -12.21
CA ASN A 50 33.74 7.83 -11.11
C ASN A 50 35.20 7.29 -11.13
N ALA A 51 35.36 5.99 -11.43
CA ALA A 51 36.69 5.40 -11.59
C ALA A 51 37.48 6.04 -12.75
N LYS A 52 36.81 6.26 -13.89
CA LYS A 52 37.45 6.97 -15.04
C LYS A 52 37.82 8.39 -14.67
N ALA A 53 36.94 9.13 -14.00
CA ALA A 53 37.19 10.49 -13.55
C ALA A 53 38.35 10.54 -12.55
N ALA A 54 38.41 9.61 -11.59
CA ALA A 54 39.50 9.53 -10.63
C ALA A 54 40.88 9.22 -11.30
N LEU A 55 40.88 8.34 -12.31
CA LEU A 55 42.08 8.03 -13.09
C LEU A 55 42.54 9.19 -13.97
N SER A 56 41.67 10.14 -14.27
CA SER A 56 41.96 11.32 -15.09
C SER A 56 42.35 12.53 -14.24
N ALA A 57 42.23 12.46 -12.93
CA ALA A 57 42.58 13.54 -12.00
C ALA A 57 44.09 13.83 -12.05
N LYS A 58 44.44 15.08 -12.19
CA LYS A 58 45.85 15.53 -12.37
C LYS A 58 46.55 15.76 -11.04
N ASP A 59 45.83 16.04 -10.00
CA ASP A 59 46.36 16.29 -8.65
C ASP A 59 45.40 15.86 -7.55
N ALA A 60 45.88 15.90 -6.32
CA ALA A 60 45.14 15.50 -5.13
C ALA A 60 43.94 16.44 -4.86
N GLN A 61 43.99 17.68 -5.27
CA GLN A 61 42.96 18.67 -5.07
C GLN A 61 41.76 18.40 -5.98
N GLU A 62 42.02 18.02 -7.24
CA GLU A 62 40.97 17.57 -8.17
C GLU A 62 40.30 16.29 -7.71
N LEU A 63 41.06 15.34 -7.12
CA LEU A 63 40.50 14.11 -6.55
C LEU A 63 39.60 14.39 -5.34
N LEU A 64 39.98 15.32 -4.47
CA LEU A 64 39.17 15.76 -3.33
C LEU A 64 37.87 16.46 -3.77
N ALA A 65 37.97 17.32 -4.79
CA ALA A 65 36.79 17.97 -5.36
C ALA A 65 35.82 16.98 -5.98
N LEU A 66 36.34 15.96 -6.66
CA LEU A 66 35.54 14.86 -7.21
C LEU A 66 34.79 14.09 -6.11
N GLN A 67 35.46 13.72 -5.02
CA GLN A 67 34.83 13.05 -3.88
C GLN A 67 33.77 13.91 -3.23
N ALA A 68 34.02 15.21 -3.03
CA ALA A 68 33.04 16.12 -2.48
C ALA A 68 31.81 16.25 -3.38
N GLY A 69 32.00 16.24 -4.70
CA GLY A 69 30.91 16.29 -5.68
C GLY A 69 29.99 15.06 -5.69
N LEU A 70 30.43 13.93 -5.13
CA LEU A 70 29.61 12.70 -5.09
C LEU A 70 28.60 12.68 -3.93
N LEU A 71 28.81 13.47 -2.88
CA LEU A 71 27.99 13.41 -1.67
C LEU A 71 26.54 13.87 -1.91
N GLN A 72 26.34 14.95 -2.64
CA GLN A 72 25.01 15.49 -2.90
C GLN A 72 24.19 14.55 -3.81
N PRO A 73 24.69 14.09 -4.97
CA PRO A 73 23.98 13.11 -5.80
C PRO A 73 23.67 11.82 -5.07
N ALA A 74 24.55 11.34 -4.18
CA ALA A 74 24.31 10.16 -3.39
C ALA A 74 23.12 10.35 -2.41
N ALA A 75 23.05 11.51 -1.75
CA ALA A 75 21.94 11.84 -0.87
C ALA A 75 20.59 11.94 -1.62
N GLU A 76 20.59 12.57 -2.79
CA GLU A 76 19.38 12.68 -3.63
C GLU A 76 18.88 11.31 -4.10
N LYS A 77 19.78 10.40 -4.48
CA LYS A 77 19.44 9.03 -4.86
C LYS A 77 18.90 8.21 -3.70
N ALA A 78 19.52 8.34 -2.53
CA ALA A 78 19.03 7.68 -1.32
C ALA A 78 17.60 8.16 -0.98
N ALA A 79 17.32 9.45 -1.11
CA ALA A 79 15.99 10.01 -0.91
C ALA A 79 15.00 9.50 -1.98
N ALA A 80 15.40 9.47 -3.26
CA ALA A 80 14.57 8.95 -4.34
C ALA A 80 14.26 7.46 -4.15
N TYR A 81 15.26 6.65 -3.80
CA TYR A 81 15.07 5.23 -3.49
C TYR A 81 14.08 5.01 -2.35
N SER A 82 14.22 5.79 -1.26
CA SER A 82 13.30 5.72 -0.13
C SER A 82 11.86 6.07 -0.51
N ARG A 83 11.66 7.07 -1.39
CA ARG A 83 10.34 7.41 -1.93
C ARG A 83 9.75 6.26 -2.75
N HIS A 84 10.52 5.68 -3.67
CA HIS A 84 10.06 4.55 -4.47
C HIS A 84 9.70 3.33 -3.61
N LEU A 85 10.48 3.03 -2.56
CA LEU A 85 10.15 1.98 -1.60
C LEU A 85 8.81 2.25 -0.91
N TYR A 86 8.62 3.49 -0.47
CA TYR A 86 7.37 3.90 0.17
C TYR A 86 6.18 3.79 -0.78
N ASP A 87 6.33 4.26 -2.02
CA ASP A 87 5.27 4.20 -3.04
C ASP A 87 4.89 2.76 -3.37
N ILE A 88 5.86 1.86 -3.49
CA ILE A 88 5.62 0.43 -3.71
C ILE A 88 4.87 -0.17 -2.52
N ALA A 89 5.33 0.10 -1.29
CA ALA A 89 4.71 -0.43 -0.09
C ALA A 89 3.26 0.08 0.08
N THR A 90 3.03 1.38 -0.11
CA THR A 90 1.70 1.98 0.03
C THR A 90 0.75 1.54 -1.08
N SER A 91 1.21 1.49 -2.33
CA SER A 91 0.37 1.01 -3.45
C SER A 91 0.00 -0.45 -3.29
N THR A 92 0.94 -1.32 -2.91
CA THR A 92 0.69 -2.73 -2.67
C THR A 92 -0.30 -2.93 -1.51
N ASN A 93 -0.10 -2.21 -0.41
CA ASN A 93 -1.02 -2.26 0.73
C ASN A 93 -2.43 -1.75 0.38
N ALA A 94 -2.52 -0.69 -0.41
CA ALA A 94 -3.80 -0.15 -0.88
C ALA A 94 -4.54 -1.15 -1.78
N ASP A 95 -3.84 -1.85 -2.67
CA ASP A 95 -4.42 -2.87 -3.54
C ASP A 95 -4.90 -4.09 -2.75
N LEU A 96 -4.11 -4.56 -1.78
CA LEU A 96 -4.52 -5.63 -0.87
C LEU A 96 -5.76 -5.23 -0.04
N THR A 97 -5.77 -4.01 0.48
CA THR A 97 -6.91 -3.48 1.25
C THR A 97 -8.18 -3.42 0.40
N LYS A 98 -8.10 -2.92 -0.84
CA LYS A 98 -9.25 -2.89 -1.77
C LYS A 98 -9.81 -4.28 -2.04
N MET A 99 -8.95 -5.28 -2.21
CA MET A 99 -9.40 -6.66 -2.43
C MET A 99 -10.13 -7.23 -1.21
N VAL A 100 -9.60 -7.00 -0.01
CA VAL A 100 -10.25 -7.42 1.24
C VAL A 100 -11.58 -6.69 1.43
N GLU A 101 -11.64 -5.39 1.15
CA GLU A 101 -12.87 -4.60 1.21
C GLU A 101 -13.93 -5.13 0.23
N ALA A 102 -13.54 -5.41 -1.02
CA ALA A 102 -14.46 -5.94 -2.03
C ALA A 102 -15.02 -7.30 -1.60
N GLN A 103 -14.18 -8.19 -1.07
CA GLN A 103 -14.63 -9.49 -0.57
C GLN A 103 -15.55 -9.36 0.63
N THR A 104 -15.24 -8.45 1.55
CA THR A 104 -16.06 -8.21 2.73
C THR A 104 -17.42 -7.65 2.32
N ALA A 105 -17.47 -6.72 1.38
CA ALA A 105 -18.71 -6.17 0.84
C ALA A 105 -19.56 -7.27 0.14
N GLU A 106 -18.93 -8.15 -0.63
CA GLU A 106 -19.61 -9.27 -1.27
C GLU A 106 -20.16 -10.28 -0.25
N ALA A 107 -19.38 -10.64 0.76
CA ALA A 107 -19.81 -11.51 1.84
C ALA A 107 -20.98 -10.92 2.61
N GLN A 108 -20.94 -9.62 2.89
CA GLN A 108 -22.01 -8.87 3.55
C GLN A 108 -23.28 -8.84 2.69
N ALA A 109 -23.16 -8.59 1.38
CA ALA A 109 -24.32 -8.61 0.48
C ALA A 109 -24.97 -10.00 0.40
N LYS A 110 -24.17 -11.06 0.35
CA LYS A 110 -24.68 -12.45 0.38
C LYS A 110 -25.37 -12.77 1.71
N PHE A 111 -24.79 -12.34 2.82
CA PHE A 111 -25.41 -12.50 4.15
C PHE A 111 -26.75 -11.78 4.23
N MET A 112 -26.81 -10.52 3.81
CA MET A 112 -28.03 -9.72 3.77
C MET A 112 -29.11 -10.37 2.89
N GLY A 113 -28.73 -10.86 1.71
CA GLY A 113 -29.63 -11.60 0.83
C GLY A 113 -30.20 -12.87 1.49
N SER A 114 -29.38 -13.59 2.25
CA SER A 114 -29.82 -14.77 3.00
C SER A 114 -30.79 -14.41 4.13
N VAL A 115 -30.51 -13.33 4.85
CA VAL A 115 -31.40 -12.79 5.89
C VAL A 115 -32.74 -12.35 5.29
N ASP A 116 -32.73 -11.62 4.17
CA ASP A 116 -33.93 -11.19 3.46
C ASP A 116 -34.76 -12.39 2.96
N ALA A 117 -34.12 -13.40 2.41
CA ALA A 117 -34.81 -14.63 1.99
C ALA A 117 -35.44 -15.39 3.17
N ALA A 118 -34.72 -15.48 4.29
CA ALA A 118 -35.26 -16.09 5.52
C ALA A 118 -36.47 -15.31 6.06
N MET A 119 -36.40 -13.97 6.01
CA MET A 119 -37.50 -13.11 6.47
C MET A 119 -38.75 -13.20 5.58
N ARG A 120 -38.60 -13.33 4.27
CA ARG A 120 -39.73 -13.51 3.34
C ARG A 120 -40.47 -14.84 3.57
N ASN A 121 -39.79 -15.85 4.07
CA ASN A 121 -40.33 -17.17 4.36
C ASN A 121 -40.68 -17.37 5.86
N ALA A 122 -40.69 -16.29 6.65
CA ALA A 122 -40.96 -16.32 8.06
C ALA A 122 -42.50 -16.60 8.29
N PRO A 123 -42.86 -17.43 9.27
CA PRO A 123 -44.26 -17.70 9.60
C PRO A 123 -44.99 -16.43 10.03
N ALA A 124 -46.31 -16.38 9.75
CA ALA A 124 -47.17 -15.29 10.20
C ALA A 124 -47.14 -15.17 11.74
N GLY A 125 -47.03 -13.93 12.25
CA GLY A 125 -46.90 -13.64 13.68
C GLY A 125 -45.45 -13.42 14.18
N THR A 126 -44.46 -13.49 13.26
CA THR A 126 -43.03 -13.22 13.58
C THR A 126 -42.56 -11.82 13.16
N GLU A 127 -43.48 -10.92 12.80
CA GLU A 127 -43.15 -9.59 12.24
C GLU A 127 -42.26 -8.75 13.17
N ASN A 128 -42.49 -8.82 14.49
CA ASN A 128 -41.69 -8.12 15.48
C ASN A 128 -40.24 -8.68 15.57
N ALA A 129 -40.08 -9.99 15.47
CA ALA A 129 -38.77 -10.63 15.45
C ALA A 129 -37.98 -10.27 14.17
N VAL A 130 -38.68 -10.24 13.03
CA VAL A 130 -38.14 -9.81 11.75
C VAL A 130 -37.66 -8.34 11.79
N ALA A 131 -38.46 -7.45 12.38
CA ALA A 131 -38.12 -6.04 12.55
C ALA A 131 -36.88 -5.87 13.46
N LEU A 132 -36.78 -6.65 14.53
CA LEU A 132 -35.61 -6.64 15.43
C LEU A 132 -34.35 -7.12 14.72
N VAL A 133 -34.41 -8.19 13.94
CA VAL A 133 -33.28 -8.69 13.16
C VAL A 133 -32.85 -7.65 12.12
N LYS A 134 -33.77 -7.02 11.40
CA LYS A 134 -33.46 -5.92 10.46
C LYS A 134 -32.72 -4.76 11.12
N SER A 135 -33.19 -4.32 12.27
CA SER A 135 -32.57 -3.22 13.01
C SER A 135 -31.17 -3.60 13.52
N ALA A 136 -30.99 -4.82 14.01
CA ALA A 136 -29.69 -5.31 14.45
C ALA A 136 -28.67 -5.41 13.30
N VAL A 137 -29.11 -5.92 12.15
CA VAL A 137 -28.26 -6.00 10.94
C VAL A 137 -27.91 -4.60 10.43
N ALA A 138 -28.86 -3.66 10.39
CA ALA A 138 -28.59 -2.29 10.00
C ALA A 138 -27.59 -1.59 10.95
N ALA A 139 -27.72 -1.81 12.26
CA ALA A 139 -26.79 -1.30 13.25
C ALA A 139 -25.36 -1.89 13.08
N ALA A 140 -25.26 -3.20 12.83
CA ALA A 140 -24.01 -3.87 12.57
C ALA A 140 -23.31 -3.32 11.29
N ASN A 141 -24.09 -3.10 10.22
CA ASN A 141 -23.58 -2.51 8.98
C ASN A 141 -23.06 -1.08 9.19
N ASN A 142 -23.81 -0.23 9.89
CA ASN A 142 -23.38 1.14 10.20
C ASN A 142 -22.10 1.16 11.06
N ALA A 143 -22.00 0.25 12.03
CA ALA A 143 -20.79 0.12 12.83
C ALA A 143 -19.57 -0.31 11.99
N PHE A 144 -19.77 -1.28 11.09
CA PHE A 144 -18.71 -1.74 10.18
C PHE A 144 -18.25 -0.64 9.22
N GLU A 145 -19.19 0.09 8.60
CA GLU A 145 -18.84 1.26 7.77
C GLU A 145 -18.11 2.35 8.57
N GLY A 146 -18.49 2.57 9.82
CA GLY A 146 -17.82 3.50 10.71
C GLY A 146 -16.36 3.13 10.96
N VAL A 147 -16.09 1.86 11.26
CA VAL A 147 -14.73 1.32 11.44
C VAL A 147 -13.94 1.45 10.14
N GLN A 148 -14.50 1.10 9.00
CA GLN A 148 -13.83 1.20 7.70
C GLN A 148 -13.45 2.65 7.38
N LYS A 149 -14.38 3.61 7.59
CA LYS A 149 -14.10 5.05 7.42
C LYS A 149 -12.98 5.54 8.34
N ALA A 150 -13.02 5.15 9.61
CA ALA A 150 -11.99 5.50 10.59
C ALA A 150 -10.61 4.95 10.19
N THR A 151 -10.54 3.71 9.71
CA THR A 151 -9.30 3.09 9.24
C THR A 151 -8.74 3.82 8.01
N LYS A 152 -9.58 4.16 7.04
CA LYS A 152 -9.18 4.95 5.86
C LYS A 152 -8.68 6.32 6.24
N GLN A 153 -9.33 6.99 7.18
CA GLN A 153 -8.94 8.30 7.67
C GLN A 153 -7.60 8.23 8.42
N ALA A 154 -7.38 7.23 9.26
CA ALA A 154 -6.10 7.02 9.92
C ALA A 154 -4.97 6.77 8.92
N ALA A 155 -5.20 5.97 7.88
CA ALA A 155 -4.23 5.72 6.81
C ALA A 155 -3.89 7.01 6.04
N SER A 156 -4.89 7.84 5.69
CA SER A 156 -4.66 9.10 4.97
C SER A 156 -3.90 10.13 5.83
N VAL A 157 -4.14 10.16 7.14
CA VAL A 157 -3.38 11.02 8.08
C VAL A 157 -1.94 10.55 8.21
N ALA A 158 -1.70 9.25 8.28
CA ALA A 158 -0.34 8.69 8.31
C ALA A 158 0.42 9.02 7.02
N GLU A 159 -0.22 8.89 5.86
CA GLU A 159 0.35 9.24 4.56
C GLU A 159 0.70 10.73 4.44
N SER A 160 -0.24 11.60 4.81
CA SER A 160 0.00 13.05 4.79
C SER A 160 1.11 13.48 5.75
N SER A 161 1.20 12.84 6.93
CA SER A 161 2.27 13.08 7.90
C SER A 161 3.63 12.65 7.35
N PHE A 162 3.70 11.50 6.68
CA PHE A 162 4.93 11.02 6.04
C PHE A 162 5.38 11.96 4.91
N GLN A 163 4.46 12.40 4.04
CA GLN A 163 4.75 13.37 2.98
C GLN A 163 5.24 14.71 3.54
N ALA A 164 4.64 15.19 4.62
CA ALA A 164 5.08 16.42 5.28
C ALA A 164 6.48 16.29 5.87
N MET A 165 6.82 15.14 6.48
CA MET A 165 8.17 14.87 6.98
C MET A 165 9.20 14.78 5.84
N ALA A 166 8.87 14.11 4.75
CA ALA A 166 9.74 14.01 3.58
C ALA A 166 10.01 15.38 2.95
N ALA A 167 8.99 16.22 2.80
CA ALA A 167 9.13 17.59 2.28
C ALA A 167 9.93 18.49 3.23
N SER A 168 9.84 18.28 4.55
CA SER A 168 10.61 19.03 5.55
C SER A 168 12.10 18.65 5.52
N ALA A 169 12.41 17.37 5.33
CA ALA A 169 13.78 16.88 5.18
C ALA A 169 14.44 17.45 3.92
N GLU A 170 13.71 17.54 2.82
CA GLU A 170 14.18 18.10 1.56
C GLU A 170 14.50 19.61 1.67
N LYS A 171 13.62 20.37 2.36
CA LYS A 171 13.85 21.80 2.63
C LYS A 171 15.06 22.02 3.55
N ALA A 172 15.28 21.15 4.52
CA ALA A 172 16.41 21.26 5.44
C ALA A 172 17.76 21.02 4.74
N THR A 173 17.82 20.10 3.77
CA THR A 173 19.02 19.85 2.98
C THR A 173 19.33 21.01 2.03
N THR A 174 18.33 21.56 1.34
CA THR A 174 18.50 22.70 0.42
C THR A 174 18.89 23.99 1.14
N THR A 175 18.40 24.22 2.37
CA THR A 175 18.75 25.40 3.16
C THR A 175 20.18 25.32 3.70
N ARG A 176 20.67 24.11 4.00
CA ARG A 176 22.03 23.88 4.51
C ARG A 176 23.09 24.10 3.44
N THR A 177 22.83 23.68 2.20
CA THR A 177 23.71 23.93 1.02
C THR A 177 23.80 25.41 0.67
N ARG A 178 22.68 26.16 0.80
CA ARG A 178 22.65 27.60 0.50
C ARG A 178 23.36 28.46 1.55
N ARG A 179 23.63 27.93 2.74
CA ARG A 179 24.32 28.63 3.84
C ARG A 179 25.81 28.32 3.90
N ALA A 180 26.25 27.30 3.14
CA ALA A 180 27.63 26.84 3.05
C ALA A 180 28.38 27.34 1.77
N ALA A 181 27.66 27.99 0.85
CA ALA A 181 28.14 28.71 -0.30
C ALA A 181 28.14 30.22 -0.04
#